data_6922220115bb7895af037349d45a1564
#
_entry.id   6922220115bb7895af037349d45a1564
#
_cell.length_a   1.000
_cell.length_b   1.000
_cell.length_c   1.000
_cell.angle_alpha   90.00
_cell.angle_beta   90.00
_cell.angle_gamma   90.00
#
_symmetry.space_group_name_H-M   'P 1'
#
loop_
_entity.id
_entity.type
_entity.pdbx_description
1 polymer ?
#
loop_
_entity_poly.entity_id
_entity_poly.type
_entity_poly.pdbx_seq_one_letter_code
_entity_poly.pdbx_strand_id
1 'polypeptide(L)'
;MKLKHLITFAVFCLLIALPLHGQNSPRAPQTSSYRLSGPYTHKNLTVFLIHGKDQTSKTFLTLQEALAQKKVKVYETKDVNELAIRNLSNQDIYVQSGDIVRGGDQDRMISMDFIVPPRSGRMPIAAFCVESGRWSKRGNEQSAEFSSSDNSIATKELKLAAKSANSQQAVWENVSAAQEKLSRNVGRSVNSQVSETSFELSIENSRVKETSAAYINSLAGILKSQSDVIGYVFAINGKVNSADVYASRALFAKLWPKLLKASTVEAIAELNNHSDDAKPVASEAVESFLAESEKPAAAAKEVTPRVRLMTREDDKNVFFETQDRDQKDGWVHRNYIKKQ
;
A
#
# COMPACT_ATOMS: atom_id res chain seq x y z
N MET A 1 1.80 -7.12 -98.06
CA MET A 1 0.78 -7.10 -96.97
C MET A 1 1.42 -7.71 -95.76
N LYS A 2 1.74 -6.85 -94.76
CA LYS A 2 2.37 -7.28 -93.47
C LYS A 2 1.38 -7.02 -92.36
N LEU A 3 0.92 -8.11 -91.75
CA LEU A 3 0.02 -8.10 -90.63
C LEU A 3 0.81 -7.88 -89.31
N LYS A 4 0.51 -6.80 -88.58
CA LYS A 4 1.13 -6.52 -87.30
C LYS A 4 0.28 -7.10 -86.24
N HIS A 5 0.84 -8.05 -85.42
CA HIS A 5 0.23 -8.56 -84.21
C HIS A 5 0.46 -7.59 -83.06
N LEU A 6 -0.64 -7.17 -82.45
CA LEU A 6 -0.66 -6.33 -81.23
C LEU A 6 -0.75 -7.29 -80.06
N ILE A 7 0.26 -7.37 -79.20
CA ILE A 7 0.27 -8.17 -77.97
C ILE A 7 -0.14 -7.23 -76.83
N THR A 8 -1.31 -7.45 -76.28
CA THR A 8 -1.83 -6.73 -75.09
C THR A 8 -1.32 -7.42 -73.83
N PHE A 9 -0.48 -6.75 -73.06
CA PHE A 9 -0.03 -7.21 -71.74
C PHE A 9 -1.07 -6.82 -70.70
N ALA A 10 -1.76 -7.79 -70.12
CA ALA A 10 -2.62 -7.60 -68.97
C ALA A 10 -1.78 -7.61 -67.69
N VAL A 11 -1.64 -6.45 -67.01
CA VAL A 11 -1.01 -6.38 -65.71
C VAL A 11 -2.03 -6.78 -64.65
N PHE A 12 -1.80 -7.94 -64.03
CA PHE A 12 -2.61 -8.43 -62.91
C PHE A 12 -2.06 -7.83 -61.61
N CYS A 13 -2.70 -6.78 -61.08
CA CYS A 13 -2.37 -6.24 -59.76
C CYS A 13 -2.87 -7.18 -58.69
N LEU A 14 -1.96 -7.92 -58.06
CA LEU A 14 -2.21 -8.74 -56.90
C LEU A 14 -2.29 -7.85 -55.66
N LEU A 15 -3.48 -7.52 -55.18
CA LEU A 15 -3.70 -6.83 -53.92
C LEU A 15 -3.43 -7.81 -52.76
N ILE A 16 -2.24 -7.69 -52.18
CA ILE A 16 -1.90 -8.38 -50.95
C ILE A 16 -2.59 -7.62 -49.78
N ALA A 17 -3.67 -8.18 -49.29
CA ALA A 17 -4.31 -7.73 -48.05
C ALA A 17 -3.41 -8.13 -46.86
N LEU A 18 -2.66 -7.18 -46.32
CA LEU A 18 -1.96 -7.34 -45.03
C LEU A 18 -2.99 -7.39 -43.89
N PRO A 19 -2.94 -8.37 -42.97
CA PRO A 19 -3.81 -8.37 -41.81
C PRO A 19 -3.43 -7.16 -40.92
N LEU A 20 -4.37 -6.24 -40.72
CA LEU A 20 -4.26 -5.24 -39.65
C LEU A 20 -4.21 -5.98 -38.32
N HIS A 21 -3.01 -6.11 -37.77
CA HIS A 21 -2.86 -6.42 -36.37
C HIS A 21 -3.43 -5.25 -35.57
N GLY A 22 -4.62 -5.45 -35.00
CA GLY A 22 -5.21 -4.51 -34.09
C GLY A 22 -4.25 -4.27 -32.93
N GLN A 23 -3.55 -3.12 -32.96
CA GLN A 23 -2.85 -2.61 -31.80
C GLN A 23 -3.93 -2.33 -30.76
N ASN A 24 -3.97 -3.15 -29.71
CA ASN A 24 -4.69 -2.82 -28.48
C ASN A 24 -4.06 -1.55 -27.91
N SER A 25 -4.53 -0.41 -28.33
CA SER A 25 -4.18 0.87 -27.70
C SER A 25 -4.53 0.76 -26.22
N PRO A 26 -3.63 1.14 -25.31
CA PRO A 26 -3.94 1.18 -23.89
C PRO A 26 -5.18 2.06 -23.71
N ARG A 27 -6.25 1.49 -23.12
CA ARG A 27 -7.47 2.22 -22.80
C ARG A 27 -7.07 3.46 -22.01
N ALA A 28 -7.47 4.64 -22.46
CA ALA A 28 -7.23 5.89 -21.75
C ALA A 28 -7.69 5.73 -20.29
N PRO A 29 -6.93 6.20 -19.30
CA PRO A 29 -7.29 6.04 -17.90
C PRO A 29 -8.66 6.69 -17.66
N GLN A 30 -9.63 5.90 -17.24
CA GLN A 30 -10.86 6.44 -16.68
C GLN A 30 -10.49 7.05 -15.35
N THR A 31 -10.39 8.37 -15.29
CA THR A 31 -10.24 9.11 -14.03
C THR A 31 -11.38 8.71 -13.13
N SER A 32 -11.05 8.04 -12.03
CA SER A 32 -12.05 7.55 -11.07
C SER A 32 -12.59 8.78 -10.33
N SER A 33 -13.83 9.18 -10.64
CA SER A 33 -14.51 10.16 -9.81
C SER A 33 -15.12 9.41 -8.62
N TYR A 34 -14.45 9.49 -7.46
CA TYR A 34 -14.98 8.95 -6.22
C TYR A 34 -15.90 9.96 -5.54
N ARG A 35 -16.97 9.48 -4.91
CA ARG A 35 -17.75 10.31 -3.99
C ARG A 35 -17.03 10.32 -2.64
N LEU A 36 -16.85 11.51 -2.09
CA LEU A 36 -16.19 11.71 -0.79
C LEU A 36 -17.21 12.05 0.29
N SER A 37 -16.92 11.69 1.54
CA SER A 37 -17.56 12.24 2.72
C SER A 37 -16.52 12.63 3.77
N GLY A 38 -16.87 13.58 4.60
CA GLY A 38 -15.97 14.28 5.53
C GLY A 38 -15.94 15.78 5.23
N PRO A 39 -15.00 16.54 5.73
CA PRO A 39 -13.83 16.09 6.53
C PRO A 39 -14.20 15.62 7.94
N TYR A 40 -13.53 14.58 8.41
CA TYR A 40 -13.54 14.13 9.80
C TYR A 40 -12.18 14.48 10.41
N THR A 41 -12.16 15.39 11.37
CA THR A 41 -10.90 15.96 11.87
C THR A 41 -10.73 15.72 13.37
N HIS A 42 -9.54 15.33 13.77
CA HIS A 42 -9.08 15.35 15.15
C HIS A 42 -7.66 15.88 15.20
N LYS A 43 -7.44 17.01 15.90
CA LYS A 43 -6.18 17.74 15.91
C LYS A 43 -5.67 18.01 14.47
N ASN A 44 -4.44 17.60 14.18
CA ASN A 44 -3.81 17.77 12.87
C ASN A 44 -4.13 16.69 11.83
N LEU A 45 -4.94 15.67 12.18
CA LEU A 45 -5.34 14.59 11.26
C LEU A 45 -6.76 14.85 10.75
N THR A 46 -6.90 14.91 9.42
CA THR A 46 -8.19 14.97 8.73
C THR A 46 -8.35 13.75 7.85
N VAL A 47 -9.50 13.10 7.92
CA VAL A 47 -9.88 11.91 7.14
C VAL A 47 -11.08 12.23 6.25
N PHE A 48 -11.01 11.79 5.01
CA PHE A 48 -12.14 11.69 4.09
C PHE A 48 -12.40 10.22 3.78
N LEU A 49 -13.66 9.83 3.71
CA LEU A 49 -14.05 8.50 3.27
C LEU A 49 -14.32 8.49 1.76
N ILE A 50 -13.88 7.44 1.09
CA ILE A 50 -14.11 7.21 -0.33
C ILE A 50 -15.22 6.19 -0.49
N HIS A 51 -16.29 6.59 -1.19
CA HIS A 51 -17.45 5.77 -1.45
C HIS A 51 -17.42 5.17 -2.84
N GLY A 52 -17.83 3.91 -2.95
CA GLY A 52 -17.89 3.19 -4.20
C GLY A 52 -18.61 1.85 -4.08
N LYS A 53 -18.70 1.16 -5.20
CA LYS A 53 -19.27 -0.19 -5.27
C LYS A 53 -18.15 -1.22 -5.18
N ASP A 54 -18.45 -2.39 -4.61
CA ASP A 54 -17.56 -3.54 -4.69
C ASP A 54 -17.27 -3.87 -6.17
N GLN A 55 -15.99 -4.02 -6.50
CA GLN A 55 -15.51 -4.40 -7.83
C GLN A 55 -15.21 -5.91 -7.91
N THR A 56 -15.29 -6.60 -6.79
CA THR A 56 -15.03 -8.03 -6.67
C THR A 56 -15.92 -8.66 -5.61
N SER A 57 -16.36 -9.89 -5.86
CA SER A 57 -17.01 -10.74 -4.86
C SER A 57 -16.01 -11.59 -4.05
N LYS A 58 -14.71 -11.52 -4.37
CA LYS A 58 -13.68 -12.28 -3.64
C LYS A 58 -13.56 -11.79 -2.20
N THR A 59 -13.45 -12.72 -1.30
CA THR A 59 -13.17 -12.47 0.11
C THR A 59 -11.74 -12.88 0.43
N PHE A 60 -11.03 -12.00 1.14
CA PHE A 60 -9.66 -12.24 1.58
C PHE A 60 -9.59 -12.37 3.09
N LEU A 61 -8.70 -13.24 3.57
CA LEU A 61 -8.10 -13.05 4.88
C LEU A 61 -7.04 -11.97 4.77
N THR A 62 -6.95 -11.08 5.75
CA THR A 62 -5.78 -10.21 5.87
C THR A 62 -4.60 -11.01 6.44
N LEU A 63 -3.37 -10.55 6.21
CA LEU A 63 -2.18 -11.17 6.82
C LEU A 63 -2.35 -11.33 8.33
N GLN A 64 -2.89 -10.31 8.98
CA GLN A 64 -3.11 -10.27 10.42
C GLN A 64 -4.13 -11.30 10.89
N GLU A 65 -5.30 -11.39 10.25
CA GLU A 65 -6.29 -12.43 10.55
C GLU A 65 -5.69 -13.83 10.36
N ALA A 66 -4.92 -14.00 9.29
CA ALA A 66 -4.30 -15.29 8.97
C ALA A 66 -3.21 -15.70 9.98
N LEU A 67 -2.39 -14.76 10.46
CA LEU A 67 -1.40 -14.99 11.51
C LEU A 67 -2.08 -15.31 12.85
N ALA A 68 -3.07 -14.51 13.26
CA ALA A 68 -3.83 -14.74 14.50
C ALA A 68 -4.54 -16.11 14.50
N GLN A 69 -5.04 -16.55 13.35
CA GLN A 69 -5.71 -17.85 13.19
C GLN A 69 -4.74 -19.01 12.87
N LYS A 70 -3.42 -18.77 12.85
CA LYS A 70 -2.39 -19.75 12.48
C LYS A 70 -2.62 -20.37 11.08
N LYS A 71 -3.22 -19.63 10.18
CA LYS A 71 -3.52 -20.00 8.79
C LYS A 71 -2.42 -19.65 7.81
N VAL A 72 -1.40 -18.92 8.25
CA VAL A 72 -0.23 -18.54 7.46
C VAL A 72 1.02 -18.71 8.29
N LYS A 73 2.13 -19.04 7.63
CA LYS A 73 3.47 -18.98 8.23
C LYS A 73 4.37 -18.09 7.39
N VAL A 74 5.12 -17.24 8.06
CA VAL A 74 6.18 -16.41 7.49
C VAL A 74 7.51 -16.94 8.03
N TYR A 75 8.48 -17.09 7.13
CA TYR A 75 9.76 -17.73 7.43
C TYR A 75 10.90 -16.77 7.15
N GLU A 76 11.91 -16.80 8.02
CA GLU A 76 13.20 -16.16 7.77
C GLU A 76 13.94 -16.90 6.65
N THR A 77 14.55 -16.15 5.72
CA THR A 77 15.36 -16.68 4.61
C THR A 77 16.85 -16.41 4.80
N LYS A 78 17.23 -15.57 5.77
CA LYS A 78 18.56 -15.01 5.97
C LYS A 78 18.98 -14.00 4.89
N ASP A 79 18.08 -13.66 3.97
CA ASP A 79 18.22 -12.53 3.06
C ASP A 79 17.54 -11.29 3.65
N VAL A 80 18.27 -10.16 3.68
CA VAL A 80 17.76 -8.90 4.27
C VAL A 80 16.58 -8.32 3.49
N ASN A 81 16.44 -8.69 2.22
CA ASN A 81 15.41 -8.16 1.33
C ASN A 81 14.31 -9.19 1.00
N GLU A 82 14.36 -10.38 1.60
CA GLU A 82 13.41 -11.44 1.31
C GLU A 82 12.96 -12.19 2.57
N LEU A 83 11.68 -12.51 2.62
CA LEU A 83 11.10 -13.52 3.49
C LEU A 83 10.40 -14.57 2.64
N ALA A 84 9.99 -15.68 3.24
CA ALA A 84 9.11 -16.64 2.59
C ALA A 84 7.76 -16.73 3.33
N ILE A 85 6.67 -16.90 2.58
CA ILE A 85 5.33 -17.03 3.14
C ILE A 85 4.65 -18.29 2.61
N ARG A 86 3.82 -18.92 3.47
CA ARG A 86 3.03 -20.09 3.09
C ARG A 86 1.62 -19.97 3.66
N ASN A 87 0.62 -20.08 2.79
CA ASN A 87 -0.78 -20.12 3.18
C ASN A 87 -1.21 -21.57 3.47
N LEU A 88 -1.68 -21.82 4.67
CA LEU A 88 -2.15 -23.12 5.14
C LEU A 88 -3.68 -23.26 5.01
N SER A 89 -4.39 -22.19 4.70
CA SER A 89 -5.86 -22.14 4.62
C SER A 89 -6.39 -22.44 3.23
N ASN A 90 -7.71 -22.52 3.11
CA ASN A 90 -8.43 -22.67 1.83
C ASN A 90 -8.91 -21.31 1.25
N GLN A 91 -8.44 -20.20 1.80
CA GLN A 91 -8.83 -18.85 1.39
C GLN A 91 -7.59 -18.09 0.89
N ASP A 92 -7.78 -17.18 -0.05
CA ASP A 92 -6.75 -16.21 -0.43
C ASP A 92 -6.39 -15.33 0.78
N ILE A 93 -5.10 -15.06 0.96
CA ILE A 93 -4.60 -14.12 1.96
C ILE A 93 -4.09 -12.89 1.24
N TYR A 94 -4.64 -11.73 1.58
CA TYR A 94 -4.12 -10.45 1.13
C TYR A 94 -3.08 -9.92 2.12
N VAL A 95 -1.91 -9.61 1.60
CA VAL A 95 -0.78 -9.01 2.31
C VAL A 95 -0.55 -7.63 1.74
N GLN A 96 -0.59 -6.61 2.58
CA GLN A 96 -0.48 -5.21 2.15
C GLN A 96 0.96 -4.71 2.22
N SER A 97 1.36 -3.92 1.25
CA SER A 97 2.58 -3.12 1.31
C SER A 97 2.60 -2.24 2.57
N GLY A 98 3.68 -2.32 3.32
CA GLY A 98 3.80 -1.65 4.61
C GLY A 98 3.38 -2.51 5.80
N ASP A 99 2.79 -3.69 5.60
CA ASP A 99 2.56 -4.63 6.71
C ASP A 99 3.88 -4.97 7.39
N ILE A 100 3.89 -4.91 8.73
CA ILE A 100 5.05 -5.28 9.53
C ILE A 100 4.82 -6.63 10.17
N VAL A 101 5.77 -7.54 10.01
CA VAL A 101 5.84 -8.80 10.73
C VAL A 101 6.95 -8.74 11.76
N ARG A 102 6.62 -9.13 13.00
CA ARG A 102 7.49 -9.06 14.16
C ARG A 102 8.13 -10.40 14.45
N GLY A 103 9.42 -10.41 14.70
CA GLY A 103 10.15 -11.63 15.04
C GLY A 103 11.36 -11.85 14.16
N GLY A 104 11.71 -13.12 13.93
CA GLY A 104 12.89 -13.47 13.17
C GLY A 104 14.17 -12.87 13.74
N ASP A 105 15.14 -12.66 12.87
CA ASP A 105 16.38 -11.97 13.24
C ASP A 105 16.17 -10.45 13.33
N GLN A 106 15.14 -9.93 12.66
CA GLN A 106 14.72 -8.52 12.67
C GLN A 106 13.24 -8.40 12.31
N ASP A 107 12.57 -7.34 12.78
CA ASP A 107 11.24 -6.99 12.29
C ASP A 107 11.31 -6.58 10.82
N ARG A 108 10.33 -7.04 10.03
CA ARG A 108 10.31 -6.82 8.58
C ARG A 108 9.05 -6.10 8.12
N MET A 109 9.20 -5.18 7.21
CA MET A 109 8.11 -4.54 6.48
C MET A 109 7.98 -5.16 5.09
N ILE A 110 6.79 -5.57 4.72
CA ILE A 110 6.48 -6.05 3.38
C ILE A 110 6.49 -4.89 2.39
N SER A 111 7.24 -5.02 1.28
CA SER A 111 7.44 -3.91 0.34
C SER A 111 6.31 -3.72 -0.65
N MET A 112 5.61 -4.80 -1.02
CA MET A 112 4.57 -4.78 -2.06
C MET A 112 3.34 -5.56 -1.61
N ASP A 113 2.21 -5.28 -2.25
CA ASP A 113 1.01 -6.08 -2.03
C ASP A 113 1.15 -7.46 -2.67
N PHE A 114 0.68 -8.47 -1.96
CA PHE A 114 0.64 -9.85 -2.45
C PHE A 114 -0.73 -10.48 -2.24
N ILE A 115 -1.03 -11.47 -3.08
CA ILE A 115 -2.09 -12.43 -2.82
C ILE A 115 -1.41 -13.80 -2.68
N VAL A 116 -1.55 -14.39 -1.50
CA VAL A 116 -1.02 -15.73 -1.22
C VAL A 116 -2.15 -16.73 -1.45
N PRO A 117 -2.09 -17.55 -2.53
CA PRO A 117 -3.19 -18.43 -2.89
C PRO A 117 -3.41 -19.52 -1.84
N PRO A 118 -4.61 -20.12 -1.81
CA PRO A 118 -4.94 -21.21 -0.89
C PRO A 118 -3.93 -22.37 -1.00
N ARG A 119 -3.56 -22.94 0.16
CA ARG A 119 -2.67 -24.12 0.21
C ARG A 119 -1.37 -23.96 -0.57
N SER A 120 -0.83 -22.73 -0.63
CA SER A 120 0.41 -22.46 -1.36
C SER A 120 1.59 -23.25 -0.80
N GLY A 121 2.61 -23.48 -1.63
CA GLY A 121 3.97 -23.75 -1.20
C GLY A 121 4.58 -22.54 -0.47
N ARG A 122 5.85 -22.61 -0.13
CA ARG A 122 6.63 -21.44 0.28
C ARG A 122 6.83 -20.53 -0.93
N MET A 123 6.46 -19.26 -0.80
CA MET A 123 6.61 -18.24 -1.83
C MET A 123 7.55 -17.17 -1.30
N PRO A 124 8.52 -16.70 -2.10
CA PRO A 124 9.34 -15.54 -1.72
C PRO A 124 8.49 -14.28 -1.69
N ILE A 125 8.74 -13.42 -0.73
CA ILE A 125 8.12 -12.09 -0.62
C ILE A 125 9.17 -11.05 -0.32
N ALA A 126 9.15 -9.95 -1.07
CA ALA A 126 10.07 -8.85 -0.85
C ALA A 126 9.74 -8.11 0.45
N ALA A 127 10.73 -7.94 1.30
CA ALA A 127 10.59 -7.30 2.59
C ALA A 127 11.84 -6.45 2.91
N PHE A 128 11.71 -5.51 3.84
CA PHE A 128 12.82 -4.68 4.33
C PHE A 128 12.86 -4.70 5.83
N CYS A 129 14.08 -4.67 6.39
CA CYS A 129 14.27 -4.56 7.82
C CYS A 129 13.82 -3.17 8.31
N VAL A 130 12.95 -3.12 9.31
CA VAL A 130 12.56 -1.87 10.00
C VAL A 130 13.20 -1.74 11.38
N GLU A 131 14.31 -2.40 11.53
CA GLU A 131 15.18 -2.47 12.70
C GLU A 131 16.61 -2.67 12.21
N SER A 132 17.54 -1.82 12.61
CA SER A 132 18.94 -1.97 12.24
C SER A 132 19.74 -2.57 13.40
N GLY A 133 20.80 -3.32 13.08
CA GLY A 133 21.78 -3.80 14.07
C GLY A 133 21.40 -5.04 14.88
N ARG A 134 20.15 -5.49 14.89
CA ARG A 134 19.78 -6.77 15.51
C ARG A 134 19.80 -7.89 14.45
N TRP A 135 20.50 -8.97 14.76
CA TRP A 135 20.65 -10.15 13.90
C TRP A 135 20.43 -11.43 14.70
N SER A 136 19.56 -11.37 15.68
CA SER A 136 19.21 -12.49 16.56
C SER A 136 17.81 -12.30 17.13
N LYS A 137 17.23 -13.36 17.68
CA LYS A 137 15.92 -13.26 18.34
C LYS A 137 15.95 -12.21 19.47
N ARG A 138 14.85 -11.49 19.64
CA ARG A 138 14.66 -10.49 20.69
C ARG A 138 14.04 -11.16 21.92
N GLY A 139 14.79 -11.23 23.01
CA GLY A 139 14.30 -11.79 24.28
C GLY A 139 13.74 -13.21 24.10
N ASN A 140 12.49 -13.42 24.50
CA ASN A 140 11.79 -14.70 24.41
C ASN A 140 11.05 -14.93 23.07
N GLU A 141 11.17 -14.03 22.10
CA GLU A 141 10.55 -14.20 20.78
C GLU A 141 11.12 -15.44 20.07
N GLN A 142 10.27 -16.13 19.31
CA GLN A 142 10.70 -17.27 18.50
C GLN A 142 11.46 -16.76 17.28
N SER A 143 12.73 -17.14 17.13
CA SER A 143 13.54 -16.67 15.97
C SER A 143 13.14 -17.30 14.64
N ALA A 144 12.39 -18.38 14.66
CA ALA A 144 11.97 -19.10 13.44
C ALA A 144 10.59 -18.70 12.92
N GLU A 145 9.79 -17.99 13.69
CA GLU A 145 8.41 -17.66 13.35
C GLU A 145 8.17 -16.16 13.53
N PHE A 146 7.46 -15.60 12.55
CA PHE A 146 6.97 -14.22 12.62
C PHE A 146 5.54 -14.20 13.15
N SER A 147 5.26 -13.23 13.99
CA SER A 147 3.90 -12.87 14.41
C SER A 147 3.45 -11.61 13.69
N SER A 148 2.14 -11.36 13.68
CA SER A 148 1.64 -10.05 13.30
C SER A 148 2.16 -9.02 14.30
N SER A 149 2.65 -7.89 13.81
CA SER A 149 2.69 -6.71 14.65
C SER A 149 1.25 -6.31 14.97
N ASP A 150 0.98 -5.93 16.21
CA ASP A 150 -0.35 -5.55 16.66
C ASP A 150 -0.86 -4.30 15.94
N ASN A 151 -1.34 -4.49 14.69
CA ASN A 151 -1.97 -3.45 13.88
C ASN A 151 -1.03 -2.33 13.38
N SER A 152 0.18 -2.65 12.95
CA SER A 152 1.08 -1.64 12.41
C SER A 152 1.25 -1.75 10.91
N ILE A 153 1.10 -0.61 10.24
CA ILE A 153 1.53 -0.37 8.87
C ILE A 153 2.61 0.70 8.91
N ALA A 154 3.58 0.58 8.04
CA ALA A 154 4.66 1.55 7.86
C ALA A 154 4.13 2.91 7.40
N THR A 155 4.85 3.97 7.76
CA THR A 155 4.56 5.33 7.31
C THR A 155 4.75 5.50 5.80
N LYS A 156 4.25 6.60 5.27
CA LYS A 156 4.42 6.98 3.86
C LYS A 156 5.88 6.95 3.43
N GLU A 157 6.77 7.53 4.22
CA GLU A 157 8.20 7.63 3.91
C GLU A 157 8.86 6.23 3.83
N LEU A 158 8.51 5.34 4.77
CA LEU A 158 8.99 3.95 4.76
C LEU A 158 8.49 3.18 3.54
N LYS A 159 7.22 3.36 3.18
CA LYS A 159 6.64 2.75 1.97
C LYS A 159 7.33 3.25 0.70
N LEU A 160 7.61 4.56 0.59
CA LEU A 160 8.34 5.13 -0.55
C LEU A 160 9.77 4.61 -0.62
N ALA A 161 10.50 4.55 0.50
CA ALA A 161 11.85 4.01 0.57
C ALA A 161 11.92 2.55 0.11
N ALA A 162 10.94 1.72 0.50
CA ALA A 162 10.90 0.32 0.13
C ALA A 162 10.37 0.08 -1.29
N LYS A 163 9.28 0.75 -1.68
CA LYS A 163 8.51 0.43 -2.89
C LYS A 163 9.01 1.17 -4.11
N SER A 164 9.40 2.45 -3.96
CA SER A 164 9.92 3.28 -5.07
C SER A 164 11.44 3.27 -5.11
N ALA A 165 12.11 3.59 -4.01
CA ALA A 165 13.57 3.65 -3.96
C ALA A 165 14.25 2.27 -3.87
N ASN A 166 13.52 1.24 -3.41
CA ASN A 166 14.03 -0.13 -3.20
C ASN A 166 15.36 -0.15 -2.39
N SER A 167 15.41 0.66 -1.32
CA SER A 167 16.64 0.93 -0.57
C SER A 167 16.49 0.58 0.91
N GLN A 168 17.23 -0.41 1.37
CA GLN A 168 17.29 -0.77 2.80
C GLN A 168 17.87 0.38 3.64
N GLN A 169 18.86 1.07 3.12
CA GLN A 169 19.47 2.21 3.82
C GLN A 169 18.46 3.34 4.01
N ALA A 170 17.70 3.68 2.96
CA ALA A 170 16.65 4.70 3.05
C ALA A 170 15.54 4.29 4.03
N VAL A 171 15.20 2.99 4.14
CA VAL A 171 14.24 2.52 5.15
C VAL A 171 14.76 2.79 6.56
N TRP A 172 16.01 2.48 6.87
CA TRP A 172 16.60 2.73 8.20
C TRP A 172 16.69 4.21 8.54
N GLU A 173 17.08 5.05 7.58
CA GLU A 173 17.10 6.51 7.75
C GLU A 173 15.72 7.07 8.08
N ASN A 174 14.68 6.59 7.38
CA ASN A 174 13.30 7.00 7.66
C ASN A 174 12.77 6.44 8.99
N VAL A 175 13.21 5.26 9.43
CA VAL A 175 12.92 4.77 10.78
C VAL A 175 13.50 5.70 11.83
N SER A 176 14.77 6.06 11.71
CA SER A 176 15.45 6.99 12.63
C SER A 176 14.74 8.34 12.67
N ALA A 177 14.44 8.91 11.51
CA ALA A 177 13.71 10.19 11.42
C ALA A 177 12.32 10.12 12.05
N ALA A 178 11.59 9.02 11.86
CA ALA A 178 10.28 8.82 12.50
C ALA A 178 10.40 8.71 14.03
N GLN A 179 11.40 7.98 14.54
CA GLN A 179 11.67 7.87 15.98
C GLN A 179 11.99 9.21 16.62
N GLU A 180 12.81 10.05 15.96
CA GLU A 180 13.15 11.40 16.42
C GLU A 180 11.92 12.31 16.47
N LYS A 181 11.10 12.32 15.41
CA LYS A 181 9.86 13.11 15.34
C LYS A 181 8.88 12.69 16.43
N LEU A 182 8.63 11.38 16.57
CA LEU A 182 7.77 10.82 17.60
C LEU A 182 8.28 11.20 19.00
N SER A 183 9.58 10.98 19.28
CA SER A 183 10.18 11.32 20.59
C SER A 183 9.98 12.78 20.96
N ARG A 184 10.22 13.69 20.02
CA ARG A 184 10.02 15.12 20.20
C ARG A 184 8.56 15.44 20.54
N ASN A 185 7.63 14.86 19.80
CA ASN A 185 6.21 15.21 19.89
C ASN A 185 5.49 14.54 21.06
N VAL A 186 5.99 13.41 21.57
CA VAL A 186 5.46 12.81 22.81
C VAL A 186 6.25 13.23 24.06
N GLY A 187 7.29 14.06 23.92
CA GLY A 187 8.05 14.67 25.00
C GLY A 187 9.04 13.72 25.70
N ARG A 188 9.36 12.57 25.13
CA ARG A 188 10.34 11.59 25.65
C ARG A 188 10.79 10.64 24.55
N SER A 189 11.96 10.00 24.74
CA SER A 189 12.43 8.98 23.79
C SER A 189 11.42 7.86 23.63
N VAL A 190 11.18 7.47 22.37
CA VAL A 190 10.35 6.31 21.99
C VAL A 190 11.22 5.07 21.72
N ASN A 191 12.54 5.20 21.73
CA ASN A 191 13.46 4.09 21.51
C ASN A 191 13.34 3.09 22.66
N SER A 192 13.30 1.81 22.32
CA SER A 192 13.20 0.74 23.31
C SER A 192 14.59 0.29 23.75
N GLN A 193 14.79 0.06 25.05
CA GLN A 193 16.03 -0.52 25.55
C GLN A 193 16.32 -1.93 25.02
N VAL A 194 15.28 -2.65 24.60
CA VAL A 194 15.43 -4.03 24.04
C VAL A 194 15.95 -4.00 22.61
N SER A 195 15.56 -2.98 21.84
CA SER A 195 16.07 -2.70 20.50
C SER A 195 15.81 -1.24 20.15
N GLU A 196 16.84 -0.42 20.24
CA GLU A 196 16.72 1.03 20.09
C GLU A 196 16.29 1.47 18.70
N THR A 197 16.60 0.67 17.68
CA THR A 197 16.30 0.97 16.29
C THR A 197 15.01 0.32 15.78
N SER A 198 14.26 -0.40 16.64
CA SER A 198 13.00 -1.03 16.22
C SER A 198 11.89 0.00 16.05
N PHE A 199 11.41 0.15 14.82
CA PHE A 199 10.26 0.98 14.52
C PHE A 199 9.00 0.46 15.24
N GLU A 200 8.80 -0.86 15.26
CA GLU A 200 7.65 -1.48 15.91
C GLU A 200 7.60 -1.18 17.41
N LEU A 201 8.72 -1.34 18.12
CA LEU A 201 8.77 -1.02 19.55
C LEU A 201 8.58 0.48 19.82
N SER A 202 8.98 1.34 18.90
CA SER A 202 8.78 2.78 19.03
C SER A 202 7.31 3.16 18.94
N ILE A 203 6.55 2.59 18.01
CA ILE A 203 5.11 2.83 17.92
C ILE A 203 4.31 2.11 19.02
N GLU A 204 4.90 1.09 19.65
CA GLU A 204 4.36 0.44 20.85
C GLU A 204 4.68 1.19 22.17
N ASN A 205 5.51 2.23 22.13
CA ASN A 205 5.78 3.05 23.29
C ASN A 205 4.51 3.59 23.94
N SER A 206 4.41 3.54 25.27
CA SER A 206 3.20 3.90 26.01
C SER A 206 2.68 5.29 25.68
N ARG A 207 3.57 6.28 25.53
CA ARG A 207 3.18 7.65 25.19
C ARG A 207 2.64 7.79 23.76
N VAL A 208 3.22 7.06 22.82
CA VAL A 208 2.70 6.99 21.45
C VAL A 208 1.30 6.36 21.47
N LYS A 209 1.13 5.24 22.18
CA LYS A 209 -0.18 4.58 22.34
C LYS A 209 -1.23 5.47 23.03
N GLU A 210 -0.88 6.15 24.12
CA GLU A 210 -1.76 7.10 24.81
C GLU A 210 -2.20 8.24 23.90
N THR A 211 -1.24 8.86 23.18
CA THR A 211 -1.54 9.94 22.23
C THR A 211 -2.38 9.45 21.07
N SER A 212 -2.06 8.26 20.53
CA SER A 212 -2.78 7.62 19.44
C SER A 212 -4.22 7.29 19.80
N ALA A 213 -4.47 6.87 21.06
CA ALA A 213 -5.80 6.52 21.52
C ALA A 213 -6.80 7.66 21.38
N ALA A 214 -6.39 8.93 21.58
CA ALA A 214 -7.27 10.09 21.40
C ALA A 214 -7.75 10.23 19.95
N TYR A 215 -6.86 10.06 18.97
CA TYR A 215 -7.21 10.08 17.54
C TYR A 215 -8.13 8.91 17.18
N ILE A 216 -7.77 7.71 17.60
CA ILE A 216 -8.54 6.48 17.30
C ILE A 216 -9.96 6.58 17.89
N ASN A 217 -10.11 7.00 19.16
CA ASN A 217 -11.41 7.14 19.79
C ASN A 217 -12.30 8.15 19.06
N SER A 218 -11.70 9.22 18.52
CA SER A 218 -12.45 10.24 17.75
C SER A 218 -12.85 9.74 16.35
N LEU A 219 -11.99 8.99 15.67
CA LEU A 219 -12.13 8.72 14.24
C LEU A 219 -12.53 7.28 13.89
N ALA A 220 -12.34 6.29 14.79
CA ALA A 220 -12.65 4.90 14.46
C ALA A 220 -14.12 4.66 14.11
N GLY A 221 -15.02 5.43 14.69
CA GLY A 221 -16.47 5.30 14.53
C GLY A 221 -17.04 5.83 13.22
N ILE A 222 -16.28 6.55 12.42
CA ILE A 222 -16.79 7.22 11.20
C ILE A 222 -17.33 6.26 10.14
N LEU A 223 -16.94 4.99 10.18
CA LEU A 223 -17.45 3.95 9.29
C LEU A 223 -18.81 3.36 9.73
N LYS A 224 -19.21 3.50 11.00
CA LYS A 224 -20.35 2.73 11.56
C LYS A 224 -21.68 2.92 10.82
N SER A 225 -21.90 4.11 10.25
CA SER A 225 -23.13 4.44 9.52
C SER A 225 -22.97 4.42 7.99
N GLN A 226 -21.84 3.95 7.49
CA GLN A 226 -21.49 4.05 6.07
C GLN A 226 -21.46 2.64 5.45
N SER A 227 -22.34 2.37 4.49
CA SER A 227 -22.49 1.03 3.90
C SER A 227 -21.72 0.81 2.60
N ASP A 228 -21.17 1.87 1.99
CA ASP A 228 -20.55 1.85 0.66
C ASP A 228 -19.12 2.42 0.64
N VAL A 229 -18.45 2.45 1.79
CA VAL A 229 -17.07 2.95 1.87
C VAL A 229 -16.10 1.86 1.45
N ILE A 230 -15.25 2.21 0.48
CA ILE A 230 -14.21 1.32 -0.09
C ILE A 230 -12.78 1.83 0.15
N GLY A 231 -12.63 2.98 0.78
CA GLY A 231 -11.31 3.55 1.02
C GLY A 231 -11.36 4.85 1.80
N TYR A 232 -10.20 5.45 1.98
CA TYR A 232 -10.06 6.72 2.66
C TYR A 232 -8.90 7.54 2.11
N VAL A 233 -8.94 8.84 2.35
CA VAL A 233 -7.83 9.78 2.18
C VAL A 233 -7.55 10.40 3.53
N PHE A 234 -6.30 10.62 3.86
CA PHE A 234 -5.98 11.42 5.02
C PHE A 234 -5.03 12.58 4.70
N ALA A 235 -5.16 13.62 5.49
CA ALA A 235 -4.35 14.81 5.44
C ALA A 235 -3.80 15.12 6.83
N ILE A 236 -2.59 15.68 6.88
CA ILE A 236 -1.90 16.07 8.11
C ILE A 236 -1.52 17.55 8.00
N ASN A 237 -1.78 18.32 9.05
CA ASN A 237 -1.50 19.76 9.07
C ASN A 237 -2.09 20.49 7.86
N GLY A 238 -3.30 20.14 7.43
CA GLY A 238 -3.98 20.76 6.29
C GLY A 238 -3.43 20.39 4.91
N LYS A 239 -2.56 19.37 4.80
CA LYS A 239 -1.99 18.88 3.53
C LYS A 239 -2.35 17.45 3.30
N VAL A 240 -2.85 17.11 2.09
CA VAL A 240 -3.12 15.72 1.70
C VAL A 240 -1.83 14.91 1.82
N ASN A 241 -1.94 13.74 2.47
CA ASN A 241 -0.81 12.84 2.69
C ASN A 241 -0.87 11.63 1.75
N SER A 242 -1.88 10.78 1.91
CA SER A 242 -2.07 9.59 1.08
C SER A 242 -3.52 9.09 1.11
N ALA A 243 -3.82 8.14 0.21
CA ALA A 243 -5.10 7.46 0.15
C ALA A 243 -4.92 5.98 -0.14
N ASP A 244 -5.83 5.16 0.39
CA ASP A 244 -5.94 3.75 0.09
C ASP A 244 -7.38 3.42 -0.31
N VAL A 245 -7.55 2.77 -1.46
CA VAL A 245 -8.85 2.37 -2.02
C VAL A 245 -8.82 0.89 -2.36
N TYR A 246 -9.85 0.16 -1.97
CA TYR A 246 -9.91 -1.29 -2.15
C TYR A 246 -11.08 -1.66 -3.06
N ALA A 247 -10.86 -2.67 -3.88
CA ALA A 247 -11.92 -3.22 -4.74
C ALA A 247 -13.04 -3.92 -3.94
N SER A 248 -12.79 -4.21 -2.67
CA SER A 248 -13.73 -4.84 -1.75
C SER A 248 -13.92 -4.01 -0.50
N ARG A 249 -15.15 -3.60 -0.22
CA ARG A 249 -15.54 -2.95 1.02
C ARG A 249 -15.23 -3.81 2.24
N ALA A 250 -15.48 -5.12 2.13
CA ALA A 250 -15.18 -6.05 3.21
C ALA A 250 -13.69 -6.08 3.55
N LEU A 251 -12.81 -6.02 2.54
CA LEU A 251 -11.36 -5.94 2.76
C LEU A 251 -10.98 -4.61 3.41
N PHE A 252 -11.52 -3.48 2.91
CA PHE A 252 -11.27 -2.18 3.53
C PHE A 252 -11.70 -2.15 5.00
N ALA A 253 -12.91 -2.63 5.31
CA ALA A 253 -13.42 -2.64 6.69
C ALA A 253 -12.53 -3.45 7.66
N LYS A 254 -11.96 -4.57 7.21
CA LYS A 254 -10.99 -5.36 7.97
C LYS A 254 -9.66 -4.62 8.20
N LEU A 255 -9.23 -3.83 7.22
CA LEU A 255 -7.96 -3.12 7.27
C LEU A 255 -8.07 -1.75 7.98
N TRP A 256 -9.27 -1.18 8.06
CA TRP A 256 -9.50 0.16 8.62
C TRP A 256 -8.85 0.41 9.97
N PRO A 257 -8.96 -0.48 10.99
CA PRO A 257 -8.35 -0.21 12.30
C PRO A 257 -6.84 0.04 12.23
N LYS A 258 -6.13 -0.75 11.41
CA LYS A 258 -4.68 -0.59 11.29
C LYS A 258 -4.30 0.56 10.37
N LEU A 259 -5.10 0.86 9.33
CA LEU A 259 -4.92 2.02 8.47
C LEU A 259 -5.05 3.33 9.26
N LEU A 260 -6.10 3.43 10.07
CA LEU A 260 -6.30 4.57 10.95
C LEU A 260 -5.15 4.71 11.97
N LYS A 261 -4.70 3.60 12.58
CA LYS A 261 -3.56 3.64 13.51
C LYS A 261 -2.29 4.13 12.82
N ALA A 262 -2.00 3.69 11.59
CA ALA A 262 -0.85 4.15 10.83
C ALA A 262 -0.93 5.65 10.54
N SER A 263 -2.09 6.14 10.06
CA SER A 263 -2.32 7.59 9.83
C SER A 263 -2.16 8.40 11.12
N THR A 264 -2.55 7.83 12.27
CA THR A 264 -2.38 8.46 13.58
C THR A 264 -0.90 8.57 13.97
N VAL A 265 -0.10 7.53 13.74
CA VAL A 265 1.35 7.56 14.02
C VAL A 265 2.03 8.63 13.17
N GLU A 266 1.68 8.73 11.88
CA GLU A 266 2.18 9.79 11.01
C GLU A 266 1.75 11.19 11.49
N ALA A 267 0.48 11.34 11.91
CA ALA A 267 -0.01 12.60 12.44
C ALA A 267 0.73 13.02 13.72
N ILE A 268 1.03 12.06 14.62
CA ILE A 268 1.81 12.32 15.84
C ILE A 268 3.25 12.73 15.48
N ALA A 269 3.87 12.06 14.51
CA ALA A 269 5.21 12.41 14.05
C ALA A 269 5.28 13.83 13.48
N GLU A 270 4.20 14.32 12.87
CA GLU A 270 4.11 15.64 12.25
C GLU A 270 3.38 16.70 13.12
N LEU A 271 3.15 16.42 14.42
CA LEU A 271 2.61 17.44 15.34
C LEU A 271 3.57 18.61 15.39
N ASN A 272 3.01 19.83 15.36
CA ASN A 272 3.72 21.07 15.58
C ASN A 272 2.89 22.01 16.47
N ASN A 273 3.51 23.07 16.99
CA ASN A 273 2.86 24.00 17.91
C ASN A 273 1.70 24.79 17.28
N HIS A 274 1.49 24.70 15.97
CA HIS A 274 0.42 25.35 15.20
C HIS A 274 -0.55 24.38 14.57
N SER A 275 -0.55 23.12 15.01
CA SER A 275 -1.41 22.06 14.43
C SER A 275 -2.90 22.36 14.59
N ASP A 276 -3.29 23.09 15.63
CA ASP A 276 -4.69 23.45 15.90
C ASP A 276 -5.19 24.59 14.98
N ASP A 277 -4.27 25.36 14.36
CA ASP A 277 -4.58 26.46 13.44
C ASP A 277 -4.65 25.99 11.97
N ALA A 278 -4.35 24.72 11.69
CA ALA A 278 -4.36 24.19 10.34
C ALA A 278 -5.78 24.17 9.78
N LYS A 279 -6.02 24.93 8.69
CA LYS A 279 -7.31 24.88 7.99
C LYS A 279 -7.56 23.47 7.45
N PRO A 280 -8.77 22.95 7.60
CA PRO A 280 -9.14 21.68 7.00
C PRO A 280 -8.88 21.70 5.48
N VAL A 281 -8.42 20.58 4.95
CA VAL A 281 -8.27 20.41 3.50
C VAL A 281 -9.66 20.46 2.85
N ALA A 282 -9.79 21.20 1.75
CA ALA A 282 -11.01 21.21 0.96
C ALA A 282 -11.17 19.89 0.17
N SER A 283 -12.40 19.44 -0.02
CA SER A 283 -12.71 18.21 -0.79
C SER A 283 -12.17 18.27 -2.21
N GLU A 284 -12.20 19.44 -2.84
CA GLU A 284 -11.70 19.68 -4.19
C GLU A 284 -10.18 19.42 -4.31
N ALA A 285 -9.42 19.72 -3.25
CA ALA A 285 -7.99 19.42 -3.21
C ALA A 285 -7.72 17.90 -3.13
N VAL A 286 -8.58 17.18 -2.42
CA VAL A 286 -8.54 15.71 -2.35
C VAL A 286 -8.89 15.10 -3.71
N GLU A 287 -9.97 15.57 -4.34
CA GLU A 287 -10.38 15.11 -5.67
C GLU A 287 -9.29 15.36 -6.73
N SER A 288 -8.70 16.57 -6.70
CA SER A 288 -7.57 16.90 -7.59
C SER A 288 -6.37 15.97 -7.37
N PHE A 289 -6.02 15.70 -6.11
CA PHE A 289 -4.91 14.79 -5.79
C PHE A 289 -5.13 13.39 -6.35
N LEU A 290 -6.33 12.83 -6.16
CA LEU A 290 -6.66 11.49 -6.68
C LEU A 290 -6.61 11.48 -8.22
N ALA A 291 -7.25 12.46 -8.87
CA ALA A 291 -7.31 12.55 -10.32
C ALA A 291 -5.93 12.80 -10.96
N GLU A 292 -5.11 13.67 -10.36
CA GLU A 292 -3.76 13.96 -10.87
C GLU A 292 -2.82 12.77 -10.74
N SER A 293 -2.92 12.01 -9.66
CA SER A 293 -2.09 10.83 -9.44
C SER A 293 -2.30 9.73 -10.50
N GLU A 294 -3.47 9.69 -11.15
CA GLU A 294 -3.78 8.69 -12.17
C GLU A 294 -3.38 9.11 -13.60
N LYS A 295 -2.95 10.36 -13.81
CA LYS A 295 -2.62 10.91 -15.15
C LYS A 295 -1.29 10.41 -15.74
N PRO A 296 -0.18 10.26 -14.95
CA PRO A 296 1.11 9.87 -15.52
C PRO A 296 1.05 8.52 -16.26
N ALA A 297 1.97 8.31 -17.19
CA ALA A 297 2.09 7.03 -17.90
C ALA A 297 2.32 5.87 -16.91
N ALA A 298 1.69 4.74 -17.16
CA ALA A 298 1.79 3.58 -16.30
C ALA A 298 3.03 2.75 -16.66
N ALA A 299 3.79 2.34 -15.63
CA ALA A 299 4.76 1.26 -15.69
C ALA A 299 4.21 0.02 -15.00
N ALA A 300 4.44 -1.16 -15.59
CA ALA A 300 3.96 -2.43 -15.05
C ALA A 300 5.14 -3.27 -14.54
N LYS A 301 4.96 -3.90 -13.37
CA LYS A 301 5.91 -4.86 -12.77
C LYS A 301 5.16 -6.12 -12.35
N GLU A 302 5.64 -7.27 -12.76
CA GLU A 302 5.15 -8.55 -12.23
C GLU A 302 5.72 -8.75 -10.83
N VAL A 303 4.84 -8.90 -9.84
CA VAL A 303 5.21 -9.13 -8.44
C VAL A 303 5.23 -10.64 -8.16
N THR A 304 4.20 -11.33 -8.64
CA THR A 304 4.08 -12.80 -8.65
C THR A 304 3.38 -13.21 -9.95
N PRO A 305 3.33 -14.48 -10.32
CA PRO A 305 2.55 -14.91 -11.49
C PRO A 305 1.09 -14.45 -11.47
N ARG A 306 0.52 -14.25 -10.27
CA ARG A 306 -0.86 -13.79 -10.06
C ARG A 306 -0.99 -12.27 -9.89
N VAL A 307 0.02 -11.61 -9.34
CA VAL A 307 -0.06 -10.20 -8.96
C VAL A 307 0.81 -9.33 -9.85
N ARG A 308 0.21 -8.32 -10.46
CA ARG A 308 0.87 -7.25 -11.20
C ARG A 308 0.72 -5.93 -10.46
N LEU A 309 1.78 -5.16 -10.37
CA LEU A 309 1.79 -3.80 -9.88
C LEU A 309 1.86 -2.83 -11.05
N MET A 310 0.92 -1.90 -11.12
CA MET A 310 0.95 -0.75 -12.01
C MET A 310 1.39 0.47 -11.21
N THR A 311 2.36 1.20 -11.70
CA THR A 311 2.87 2.43 -11.07
C THR A 311 2.70 3.60 -12.02
N ARG A 312 2.21 4.74 -11.51
CA ARG A 312 2.17 6.03 -12.18
C ARG A 312 2.83 7.04 -11.27
N GLU A 313 3.74 7.83 -11.78
CA GLU A 313 4.56 8.69 -10.96
C GLU A 313 4.92 9.97 -11.68
N ASP A 314 4.85 11.09 -10.95
CA ASP A 314 5.40 12.40 -11.33
C ASP A 314 6.21 13.02 -10.17
N ASP A 315 6.57 14.27 -10.27
CA ASP A 315 7.35 14.96 -9.25
C ASP A 315 6.58 15.14 -7.92
N LYS A 316 5.25 15.14 -7.95
CA LYS A 316 4.38 15.44 -6.81
C LYS A 316 3.72 14.21 -6.20
N ASN A 317 3.40 13.21 -7.01
CA ASN A 317 2.57 12.09 -6.61
C ASN A 317 3.14 10.77 -7.12
N VAL A 318 2.83 9.70 -6.40
CA VAL A 318 2.95 8.35 -6.92
C VAL A 318 1.67 7.58 -6.65
N PHE A 319 1.22 6.85 -7.66
CA PHE A 319 0.05 5.97 -7.63
C PHE A 319 0.48 4.54 -7.90
N PHE A 320 0.01 3.64 -7.08
CA PHE A 320 0.20 2.21 -7.22
C PHE A 320 -1.16 1.51 -7.33
N GLU A 321 -1.31 0.64 -8.31
CA GLU A 321 -2.48 -0.23 -8.43
C GLU A 321 -2.02 -1.69 -8.46
N THR A 322 -2.48 -2.46 -7.49
CA THR A 322 -2.26 -3.90 -7.42
C THR A 322 -3.38 -4.63 -8.13
N GLN A 323 -3.03 -5.39 -9.16
CA GLN A 323 -3.96 -6.18 -9.98
C GLN A 323 -3.87 -7.67 -9.66
N ASP A 324 -5.03 -8.32 -9.54
CA ASP A 324 -5.17 -9.78 -9.45
C ASP A 324 -5.46 -10.35 -10.84
N ARG A 325 -4.50 -11.04 -11.44
CA ARG A 325 -4.61 -11.60 -12.80
C ARG A 325 -5.62 -12.73 -12.92
N ASP A 326 -6.05 -13.31 -11.80
CA ASP A 326 -7.16 -14.27 -11.78
C ASP A 326 -8.53 -13.60 -11.94
N GLN A 327 -8.55 -12.27 -11.98
CA GLN A 327 -9.74 -11.46 -12.26
C GLN A 327 -9.48 -10.64 -13.54
N LYS A 328 -10.36 -10.79 -14.53
CA LYS A 328 -10.26 -9.97 -15.74
C LYS A 328 -10.46 -8.49 -15.37
N ASP A 329 -9.46 -7.67 -15.69
CA ASP A 329 -9.41 -6.24 -15.35
C ASP A 329 -9.56 -5.93 -13.85
N GLY A 330 -9.29 -6.94 -12.99
CA GLY A 330 -9.47 -6.84 -11.54
C GLY A 330 -8.27 -6.19 -10.85
N TRP A 331 -8.50 -5.03 -10.24
CA TRP A 331 -7.60 -4.49 -9.24
C TRP A 331 -8.08 -4.91 -7.84
N VAL A 332 -7.15 -4.88 -6.87
CA VAL A 332 -7.45 -5.22 -5.47
C VAL A 332 -7.25 -4.01 -4.58
N HIS A 333 -6.18 -3.26 -4.81
CA HIS A 333 -5.79 -2.11 -4.01
C HIS A 333 -5.21 -1.00 -4.88
N ARG A 334 -5.59 0.24 -4.60
CA ARG A 334 -5.03 1.47 -5.14
C ARG A 334 -4.49 2.31 -4.01
N ASN A 335 -3.22 2.63 -4.07
CA ASN A 335 -2.55 3.45 -3.08
C ASN A 335 -2.02 4.72 -3.74
N TYR A 336 -2.42 5.87 -3.22
CA TYR A 336 -2.02 7.20 -3.69
C TYR A 336 -1.14 7.83 -2.63
N ILE A 337 0.02 8.31 -3.00
CA ILE A 337 0.97 8.93 -2.07
C ILE A 337 1.39 10.29 -2.60
N LYS A 338 1.24 11.33 -1.76
CA LYS A 338 1.79 12.65 -1.99
C LYS A 338 3.27 12.64 -1.61
N LYS A 339 4.18 12.98 -2.53
CA LYS A 339 5.62 12.95 -2.27
C LYS A 339 6.11 14.07 -1.36
N GLN A 340 5.50 15.24 -1.45
CA GLN A 340 5.88 16.44 -0.67
C GLN A 340 4.66 17.14 -0.07
#